data_1f9f8b3b960ec9ac7be1c4e155a7fa13
#
_entry.id   1f9f8b3b960ec9ac7be1c4e155a7fa13
#
_cell.length_a   1.000
_cell.length_b   1.000
_cell.length_c   1.000
_cell.angle_alpha   90.00
_cell.angle_beta   90.00
_cell.angle_gamma   90.00
#
_symmetry.space_group_name_H-M   'P 1'
#
loop_
_entity.id
_entity.type
_entity.pdbx_description
1 polymer ?
#
loop_
_entity_poly.entity_id
_entity_poly.type
_entity_poly.pdbx_seq_one_letter_code
_entity_poly.pdbx_strand_id
1 'polypeptide(L)'
;GQAGLNLGMELEESGFLAAHNVKLLGTTAATIRNAEGRQEFKDLMERIGEPCAASKVVENVEDGVEFTNTIGYPVVLRPAYTLGGSGGGIAHNQVELEEILENGLRLSRVGQVLVERCIAGWKEIEYEVMRDSAGNCITVCNMENIDPVGVHTGDSIVVAPSQTLSDKEYQMLRTSALKIINELQITGGCNVQFALHPTSFEYCVIEVNPRVSRSSALASKATGYPIAKVAAKIALGFTLDEIKNAITHKTYASFEPTLDYCVVKIPRLPFDKFITAKRTLTTQMKATGEVMSICNNFEGALMKAIRSLEQHVDCLRSYDFSALSVEELLERLKIVDDQRIYVIAEAIRKGISYEQIHDITKIDLWFIDKIAILTEMEHALETQPLTVDLLKEAKRIEFPDNVIARL
;
A
#
# COMPACT_ATOMS: atom_id res chain seq x y z
N GLY A 1 1.25 17.48 4.15
CA GLY A 1 0.61 16.36 4.84
C GLY A 1 -0.78 16.73 5.33
N GLN A 2 -1.51 15.79 5.95
CA GLN A 2 -2.93 15.95 6.31
C GLN A 2 -3.21 17.17 7.19
N ALA A 3 -2.36 17.45 8.18
CA ALA A 3 -2.54 18.63 9.04
C ALA A 3 -2.53 19.95 8.26
N GLY A 4 -1.69 20.05 7.24
CA GLY A 4 -1.66 21.23 6.37
C GLY A 4 -2.91 21.35 5.51
N LEU A 5 -3.45 20.23 4.99
CA LEU A 5 -4.72 20.23 4.26
C LEU A 5 -5.89 20.66 5.16
N ASN A 6 -6.02 20.06 6.34
CA ASN A 6 -7.09 20.35 7.27
C ASN A 6 -7.09 21.85 7.66
N LEU A 7 -5.91 22.40 8.02
CA LEU A 7 -5.79 23.80 8.35
C LEU A 7 -6.12 24.71 7.14
N GLY A 8 -5.63 24.36 5.95
CA GLY A 8 -5.92 25.13 4.73
C GLY A 8 -7.40 25.13 4.39
N MET A 9 -8.08 24.00 4.53
CA MET A 9 -9.53 23.88 4.30
C MET A 9 -10.33 24.68 5.32
N GLU A 10 -10.00 24.61 6.62
CA GLU A 10 -10.67 25.35 7.67
C GLU A 10 -10.53 26.88 7.48
N LEU A 11 -9.34 27.35 7.10
CA LEU A 11 -9.10 28.76 6.79
C LEU A 11 -9.85 29.25 5.55
N GLU A 12 -9.97 28.41 4.52
CA GLU A 12 -10.76 28.71 3.31
C GLU A 12 -12.25 28.75 3.63
N GLU A 13 -12.78 27.74 4.31
CA GLU A 13 -14.21 27.61 4.64
C GLU A 13 -14.70 28.68 5.61
N SER A 14 -13.86 29.15 6.53
CA SER A 14 -14.15 30.27 7.42
C SER A 14 -14.17 31.63 6.73
N GLY A 15 -13.75 31.69 5.46
CA GLY A 15 -13.59 32.95 4.71
C GLY A 15 -12.38 33.79 5.14
N PHE A 16 -11.53 33.26 6.04
CA PHE A 16 -10.36 33.99 6.55
C PHE A 16 -9.38 34.33 5.43
N LEU A 17 -9.10 33.38 4.51
CA LEU A 17 -8.16 33.59 3.42
C LEU A 17 -8.62 34.74 2.50
N ALA A 18 -9.89 34.73 2.11
CA ALA A 18 -10.48 35.79 1.28
C ALA A 18 -10.46 37.17 1.97
N ALA A 19 -10.82 37.23 3.26
CA ALA A 19 -10.84 38.47 4.05
C ALA A 19 -9.44 39.10 4.19
N HIS A 20 -8.38 38.29 4.16
CA HIS A 20 -7.00 38.75 4.32
C HIS A 20 -6.21 38.75 3.00
N ASN A 21 -6.86 38.51 1.86
CA ASN A 21 -6.23 38.43 0.54
C ASN A 21 -5.06 37.42 0.49
N VAL A 22 -5.25 36.29 1.17
CA VAL A 22 -4.28 35.18 1.19
C VAL A 22 -4.75 34.09 0.21
N LYS A 23 -3.83 33.57 -0.60
CA LYS A 23 -4.10 32.51 -1.60
C LYS A 23 -3.47 31.20 -1.15
N LEU A 24 -4.23 30.12 -1.21
CA LEU A 24 -3.68 28.76 -1.13
C LEU A 24 -2.81 28.48 -2.36
N LEU A 25 -1.57 28.04 -2.13
CA LEU A 25 -0.65 27.62 -3.18
C LEU A 25 -0.75 26.11 -3.39
N GLY A 26 -0.58 25.67 -4.66
CA GLY A 26 -0.68 24.25 -5.02
C GLY A 26 -2.13 23.79 -5.23
N THR A 27 -2.50 22.67 -4.64
CA THR A 27 -3.84 22.07 -4.80
C THR A 27 -4.93 22.96 -4.20
N THR A 28 -5.99 23.22 -4.97
CA THR A 28 -7.10 24.09 -4.54
C THR A 28 -8.04 23.41 -3.53
N ALA A 29 -8.77 24.19 -2.75
CA ALA A 29 -9.77 23.69 -1.80
C ALA A 29 -10.86 22.85 -2.50
N ALA A 30 -11.29 23.25 -3.70
CA ALA A 30 -12.25 22.46 -4.50
C ALA A 30 -11.70 21.09 -4.87
N THR A 31 -10.45 21.01 -5.31
CA THR A 31 -9.76 19.75 -5.64
C THR A 31 -9.63 18.87 -4.40
N ILE A 32 -9.28 19.44 -3.24
CA ILE A 32 -9.17 18.69 -1.98
C ILE A 32 -10.52 18.10 -1.60
N ARG A 33 -11.62 18.86 -1.67
CA ARG A 33 -12.98 18.35 -1.42
C ARG A 33 -13.34 17.18 -2.35
N ASN A 34 -13.08 17.32 -3.65
CA ASN A 34 -13.38 16.28 -4.63
C ASN A 34 -12.53 15.01 -4.44
N ALA A 35 -11.33 15.13 -3.92
CA ALA A 35 -10.45 13.99 -3.69
C ALA A 35 -10.69 13.29 -2.34
N GLU A 36 -11.02 14.05 -1.28
CA GLU A 36 -11.21 13.49 0.08
C GLU A 36 -12.68 13.27 0.46
N GLY A 37 -13.62 13.95 -0.21
CA GLY A 37 -15.06 13.73 -0.03
C GLY A 37 -15.49 12.41 -0.67
N ARG A 38 -16.07 11.49 0.12
CA ARG A 38 -16.42 10.13 -0.37
C ARG A 38 -17.41 10.16 -1.53
N GLN A 39 -18.45 10.97 -1.42
CA GLN A 39 -19.48 11.05 -2.47
C GLN A 39 -18.94 11.79 -3.68
N GLU A 40 -18.30 12.93 -3.48
CA GLU A 40 -17.71 13.74 -4.53
C GLU A 40 -16.65 12.95 -5.32
N PHE A 41 -15.84 12.16 -4.64
CA PHE A 41 -14.86 11.28 -5.26
C PHE A 41 -15.52 10.19 -6.09
N LYS A 42 -16.53 9.52 -5.53
CA LYS A 42 -17.28 8.47 -6.23
C LYS A 42 -17.96 9.00 -7.49
N ASP A 43 -18.66 10.14 -7.39
CA ASP A 43 -19.34 10.79 -8.51
C ASP A 43 -18.34 11.21 -9.60
N LEU A 44 -17.16 11.68 -9.19
CA LEU A 44 -16.08 12.00 -10.11
C LEU A 44 -15.57 10.76 -10.84
N MET A 45 -15.28 9.67 -10.11
CA MET A 45 -14.82 8.41 -10.73
C MET A 45 -15.85 7.84 -11.70
N GLU A 46 -17.12 7.84 -11.32
CA GLU A 46 -18.22 7.42 -12.21
C GLU A 46 -18.30 8.27 -13.49
N ARG A 47 -18.21 9.60 -13.35
CA ARG A 47 -18.24 10.53 -14.50
C ARG A 47 -17.11 10.28 -15.49
N ILE A 48 -15.92 9.95 -15.01
CA ILE A 48 -14.77 9.67 -15.88
C ILE A 48 -14.65 8.19 -16.25
N GLY A 49 -15.54 7.33 -15.77
CA GLY A 49 -15.53 5.90 -16.08
C GLY A 49 -14.39 5.14 -15.43
N GLU A 50 -13.91 5.59 -14.26
CA GLU A 50 -12.92 4.87 -13.45
C GLU A 50 -13.64 4.03 -12.37
N PRO A 51 -13.33 2.73 -12.25
CA PRO A 51 -14.05 1.85 -11.36
C PRO A 51 -13.67 2.10 -9.89
N CYS A 52 -14.69 2.31 -9.04
CA CYS A 52 -14.59 2.19 -7.59
C CYS A 52 -15.28 0.91 -7.12
N ALA A 53 -14.99 0.46 -5.90
CA ALA A 53 -15.73 -0.64 -5.31
C ALA A 53 -17.23 -0.30 -5.27
N ALA A 54 -18.06 -1.19 -5.82
CA ALA A 54 -19.51 -1.00 -5.84
C ALA A 54 -20.03 -0.88 -4.41
N SER A 55 -20.74 0.19 -4.10
CA SER A 55 -21.19 0.49 -2.74
C SER A 55 -22.54 1.21 -2.73
N LYS A 56 -23.33 0.96 -1.68
CA LYS A 56 -24.62 1.62 -1.44
C LYS A 56 -24.77 1.87 0.06
N VAL A 57 -25.23 3.06 0.43
CA VAL A 57 -25.70 3.32 1.80
C VAL A 57 -27.11 2.77 1.90
N VAL A 58 -27.37 1.98 2.94
CA VAL A 58 -28.68 1.37 3.22
C VAL A 58 -29.17 1.76 4.62
N GLU A 59 -30.48 1.86 4.76
CA GLU A 59 -31.15 2.25 6.01
C GLU A 59 -32.04 1.12 6.58
N ASN A 60 -32.12 0.01 5.86
CA ASN A 60 -32.81 -1.21 6.26
C ASN A 60 -32.08 -2.46 5.73
N VAL A 61 -32.46 -3.63 6.24
CA VAL A 61 -31.81 -4.89 5.88
C VAL A 61 -32.18 -5.32 4.46
N GLU A 62 -33.43 -5.10 4.06
CA GLU A 62 -33.96 -5.49 2.76
C GLU A 62 -33.18 -4.84 1.60
N ASP A 63 -32.94 -3.53 1.69
CA ASP A 63 -32.13 -2.80 0.71
C ASP A 63 -30.69 -3.31 0.64
N GLY A 64 -30.13 -3.72 1.79
CA GLY A 64 -28.80 -4.30 1.87
C GLY A 64 -28.72 -5.66 1.17
N VAL A 65 -29.71 -6.52 1.39
CA VAL A 65 -29.82 -7.83 0.74
C VAL A 65 -30.01 -7.66 -0.78
N GLU A 66 -30.93 -6.78 -1.20
CA GLU A 66 -31.17 -6.50 -2.62
C GLU A 66 -29.89 -6.02 -3.32
N PHE A 67 -29.20 -5.05 -2.73
CA PHE A 67 -27.94 -4.55 -3.30
C PHE A 67 -26.85 -5.61 -3.35
N THR A 68 -26.69 -6.40 -2.26
CA THR A 68 -25.68 -7.45 -2.21
C THR A 68 -25.94 -8.55 -3.25
N ASN A 69 -27.19 -8.85 -3.54
CA ASN A 69 -27.55 -9.78 -4.62
C ASN A 69 -27.11 -9.29 -6.02
N THR A 70 -26.95 -7.98 -6.21
CA THR A 70 -26.42 -7.43 -7.47
C THR A 70 -24.91 -7.46 -7.58
N ILE A 71 -24.17 -7.31 -6.46
CA ILE A 71 -22.70 -7.21 -6.45
C ILE A 71 -21.98 -8.50 -6.04
N GLY A 72 -22.72 -9.47 -5.44
CA GLY A 72 -22.20 -10.74 -4.94
C GLY A 72 -21.49 -10.64 -3.59
N TYR A 73 -21.18 -11.82 -3.03
CA TYR A 73 -20.40 -11.95 -1.80
C TYR A 73 -18.93 -12.22 -2.09
N PRO A 74 -18.00 -11.90 -1.13
CA PRO A 74 -18.24 -11.23 0.13
C PRO A 74 -18.47 -9.73 0.02
N VAL A 75 -19.12 -9.13 1.04
CA VAL A 75 -19.31 -7.68 1.15
C VAL A 75 -18.81 -7.16 2.49
N VAL A 76 -18.34 -5.91 2.48
CA VAL A 76 -17.91 -5.17 3.68
C VAL A 76 -19.05 -4.27 4.13
N LEU A 77 -19.33 -4.28 5.42
CA LEU A 77 -20.36 -3.45 6.04
C LEU A 77 -19.70 -2.46 7.00
N ARG A 78 -20.02 -1.18 6.82
CA ARG A 78 -19.46 -0.08 7.62
C ARG A 78 -20.59 0.82 8.14
N PRO A 79 -21.00 0.67 9.40
CA PRO A 79 -21.99 1.57 10.00
C PRO A 79 -21.48 3.01 10.04
N ALA A 80 -22.37 3.96 9.71
CA ALA A 80 -22.03 5.37 9.72
C ALA A 80 -21.87 5.90 11.17
N TYR A 81 -20.88 6.76 11.38
CA TYR A 81 -20.63 7.45 12.66
C TYR A 81 -20.47 6.54 13.88
N THR A 82 -19.86 5.36 13.72
CA THR A 82 -19.49 4.48 14.82
C THR A 82 -18.04 4.68 15.25
N LEU A 83 -17.75 4.56 16.55
CA LEU A 83 -16.40 4.65 17.08
C LEU A 83 -15.62 3.35 16.78
N GLY A 84 -14.44 3.49 16.12
CA GLY A 84 -13.52 2.39 15.91
C GLY A 84 -14.05 1.26 15.00
N GLY A 85 -15.06 1.54 14.14
CA GLY A 85 -15.62 0.53 13.23
C GLY A 85 -16.57 -0.47 13.89
N SER A 86 -17.08 -0.13 15.09
CA SER A 86 -18.02 -1.02 15.84
C SER A 86 -19.26 -1.33 15.01
N GLY A 87 -19.66 -2.60 14.99
CA GLY A 87 -20.86 -3.10 14.30
C GLY A 87 -20.67 -3.32 12.79
N GLY A 88 -19.46 -3.08 12.25
CA GLY A 88 -19.07 -3.44 10.89
C GLY A 88 -18.45 -4.84 10.83
N GLY A 89 -18.34 -5.38 9.61
CA GLY A 89 -17.75 -6.69 9.37
C GLY A 89 -17.71 -7.05 7.89
N ILE A 90 -17.28 -8.25 7.59
CA ILE A 90 -17.35 -8.85 6.26
C ILE A 90 -18.39 -9.98 6.31
N ALA A 91 -19.35 -9.92 5.40
CA ALA A 91 -20.37 -10.96 5.24
C ALA A 91 -20.04 -11.84 4.04
N HIS A 92 -19.97 -13.13 4.23
CA HIS A 92 -19.68 -14.13 3.19
C HIS A 92 -20.95 -14.79 2.63
N ASN A 93 -22.09 -14.57 3.26
CA ASN A 93 -23.40 -15.11 2.89
C ASN A 93 -24.52 -14.22 3.44
N GLN A 94 -25.76 -14.52 3.04
CA GLN A 94 -26.92 -13.71 3.42
C GLN A 94 -27.18 -13.69 4.92
N VAL A 95 -26.98 -14.80 5.63
CA VAL A 95 -27.23 -14.89 7.07
C VAL A 95 -26.28 -13.95 7.83
N GLU A 96 -24.98 -13.98 7.51
CA GLU A 96 -24.00 -13.06 8.07
C GLU A 96 -24.30 -11.59 7.71
N LEU A 97 -24.75 -11.35 6.46
CA LEU A 97 -25.14 -10.01 6.01
C LEU A 97 -26.27 -9.44 6.87
N GLU A 98 -27.36 -10.17 7.04
CA GLU A 98 -28.53 -9.75 7.82
C GLU A 98 -28.15 -9.46 9.26
N GLU A 99 -27.40 -10.37 9.93
CA GLU A 99 -26.94 -10.20 11.31
C GLU A 99 -26.07 -8.94 11.49
N ILE A 100 -25.11 -8.73 10.60
CA ILE A 100 -24.20 -7.56 10.67
C ILE A 100 -24.97 -6.27 10.35
N LEU A 101 -25.90 -6.29 9.37
CA LEU A 101 -26.74 -5.13 9.04
C LEU A 101 -27.65 -4.72 10.21
N GLU A 102 -28.37 -5.65 10.81
CA GLU A 102 -29.23 -5.37 11.97
C GLU A 102 -28.45 -4.71 13.11
N ASN A 103 -27.28 -5.28 13.43
CA ASN A 103 -26.40 -4.73 14.47
C ASN A 103 -25.83 -3.37 14.07
N GLY A 104 -25.39 -3.22 12.83
CA GLY A 104 -24.81 -2.00 12.30
C GLY A 104 -25.80 -0.83 12.25
N LEU A 105 -27.02 -1.07 11.77
CA LEU A 105 -28.11 -0.09 11.73
C LEU A 105 -28.49 0.40 13.15
N ARG A 106 -28.53 -0.53 14.11
CA ARG A 106 -28.81 -0.22 15.53
C ARG A 106 -27.72 0.62 16.16
N LEU A 107 -26.44 0.38 15.83
CA LEU A 107 -25.29 1.09 16.40
C LEU A 107 -25.00 2.41 15.71
N SER A 108 -25.43 2.57 14.47
CA SER A 108 -25.28 3.82 13.71
C SER A 108 -26.19 4.90 14.30
N ARG A 109 -25.60 6.06 14.63
CA ARG A 109 -26.37 7.20 15.15
C ARG A 109 -27.41 7.75 14.18
N VAL A 110 -27.23 7.51 12.90
CA VAL A 110 -28.10 7.97 11.82
C VAL A 110 -28.86 6.82 11.14
N GLY A 111 -28.74 5.59 11.67
CA GLY A 111 -29.42 4.41 11.14
C GLY A 111 -28.95 4.02 9.72
N GLN A 112 -27.68 4.27 9.39
CA GLN A 112 -27.13 4.01 8.05
C GLN A 112 -25.94 3.06 8.12
N VAL A 113 -25.86 2.15 7.14
CA VAL A 113 -24.72 1.26 6.91
C VAL A 113 -24.30 1.34 5.45
N LEU A 114 -23.01 1.52 5.19
CA LEU A 114 -22.43 1.36 3.86
C LEU A 114 -22.22 -0.14 3.61
N VAL A 115 -22.82 -0.68 2.56
CA VAL A 115 -22.54 -2.01 2.00
C VAL A 115 -21.63 -1.82 0.80
N GLU A 116 -20.49 -2.52 0.77
CA GLU A 116 -19.46 -2.37 -0.25
C GLU A 116 -18.95 -3.73 -0.70
N ARG A 117 -18.71 -3.91 -2.01
CA ARG A 117 -18.05 -5.11 -2.55
C ARG A 117 -16.69 -5.29 -1.87
N CYS A 118 -16.45 -6.49 -1.33
CA CYS A 118 -15.18 -6.80 -0.71
C CYS A 118 -14.10 -7.04 -1.78
N ILE A 119 -13.03 -6.26 -1.69
CA ILE A 119 -11.83 -6.40 -2.53
C ILE A 119 -10.63 -6.90 -1.72
N ALA A 120 -10.85 -7.45 -0.53
CA ALA A 120 -9.81 -8.07 0.27
C ALA A 120 -9.14 -9.21 -0.52
N GLY A 121 -7.82 -9.29 -0.43
CA GLY A 121 -7.04 -10.28 -1.19
C GLY A 121 -6.63 -9.82 -2.61
N TRP A 122 -7.10 -8.67 -3.10
CA TRP A 122 -6.60 -8.08 -4.33
C TRP A 122 -5.22 -7.46 -4.10
N LYS A 123 -4.42 -7.35 -5.18
CA LYS A 123 -3.12 -6.66 -5.12
C LYS A 123 -3.34 -5.17 -4.85
N GLU A 124 -2.52 -4.57 -4.01
CA GLU A 124 -2.53 -3.13 -3.79
C GLU A 124 -1.36 -2.48 -4.50
N ILE A 125 -1.67 -1.58 -5.43
CA ILE A 125 -0.72 -0.92 -6.32
C ILE A 125 -0.84 0.59 -6.14
N GLU A 126 0.29 1.27 -6.05
CA GLU A 126 0.36 2.72 -5.88
C GLU A 126 1.10 3.40 -7.03
N TYR A 127 0.64 4.58 -7.40
CA TYR A 127 1.34 5.48 -8.31
C TYR A 127 1.56 6.85 -7.63
N GLU A 128 2.82 7.27 -7.59
CA GLU A 128 3.15 8.65 -7.27
C GLU A 128 3.17 9.46 -8.54
N VAL A 129 2.38 10.54 -8.57
CA VAL A 129 2.14 11.35 -9.76
C VAL A 129 2.50 12.81 -9.47
N MET A 130 3.07 13.49 -10.46
CA MET A 130 3.32 14.93 -10.43
C MET A 130 2.54 15.59 -11.56
N ARG A 131 1.86 16.69 -11.26
CA ARG A 131 1.15 17.51 -12.26
C ARG A 131 1.34 18.99 -11.98
N ASP A 132 1.57 19.78 -13.04
CA ASP A 132 1.67 21.24 -12.94
C ASP A 132 0.38 21.96 -13.39
N SER A 133 0.37 23.28 -13.29
CA SER A 133 -0.77 24.10 -13.68
C SER A 133 -1.02 24.18 -15.20
N ALA A 134 -0.02 23.83 -16.02
CA ALA A 134 -0.15 23.77 -17.47
C ALA A 134 -0.77 22.42 -17.94
N GLY A 135 -0.93 21.46 -17.03
CA GLY A 135 -1.48 20.14 -17.33
C GLY A 135 -0.43 19.10 -17.69
N ASN A 136 0.86 19.41 -17.62
CA ASN A 136 1.88 18.38 -17.73
C ASN A 136 1.77 17.43 -16.54
N CYS A 137 1.70 16.14 -16.82
CA CYS A 137 1.45 15.10 -15.83
C CYS A 137 2.34 13.90 -16.09
N ILE A 138 3.04 13.43 -15.03
CA ILE A 138 3.96 12.29 -15.10
C ILE A 138 3.77 11.36 -13.92
N THR A 139 4.10 10.08 -14.10
CA THR A 139 4.29 9.15 -12.99
C THR A 139 5.74 9.17 -12.53
N VAL A 140 5.95 9.36 -11.23
CA VAL A 140 7.29 9.38 -10.63
C VAL A 140 7.74 8.00 -10.24
N CYS A 141 6.83 7.22 -9.66
CA CYS A 141 7.11 5.88 -9.17
C CYS A 141 5.83 5.06 -9.16
N ASN A 142 5.97 3.79 -9.50
CA ASN A 142 4.98 2.76 -9.27
C ASN A 142 5.49 1.85 -8.15
N MET A 143 4.59 1.43 -7.26
CA MET A 143 4.90 0.63 -6.08
C MET A 143 3.85 -0.44 -5.89
N GLU A 144 4.24 -1.55 -5.26
CA GLU A 144 3.38 -2.70 -4.98
C GLU A 144 3.54 -3.12 -3.52
N ASN A 145 2.41 -3.35 -2.84
CA ASN A 145 2.40 -3.93 -1.50
C ASN A 145 2.55 -5.45 -1.58
N ILE A 146 3.36 -6.03 -0.69
CA ILE A 146 3.43 -7.50 -0.56
C ILE A 146 2.14 -8.04 0.05
N ASP A 147 1.63 -7.37 1.09
CA ASP A 147 0.33 -7.71 1.65
C ASP A 147 -0.79 -7.27 0.72
N PRO A 148 -1.83 -8.10 0.54
CA PRO A 148 -3.00 -7.74 -0.24
C PRO A 148 -3.81 -6.64 0.43
N VAL A 149 -4.78 -6.08 -0.31
CA VAL A 149 -5.77 -5.12 0.21
C VAL A 149 -6.40 -5.65 1.51
N GLY A 150 -6.42 -4.78 2.52
CA GLY A 150 -6.88 -5.09 3.89
C GLY A 150 -5.84 -4.75 4.96
N VAL A 151 -4.57 -4.58 4.58
CA VAL A 151 -3.50 -4.03 5.41
C VAL A 151 -3.22 -2.61 4.95
N HIS A 152 -3.15 -1.66 5.89
CA HIS A 152 -2.82 -0.28 5.53
C HIS A 152 -1.43 -0.23 4.86
N THR A 153 -1.31 0.47 3.73
CA THR A 153 -0.06 0.54 2.95
C THR A 153 1.14 1.03 3.79
N GLY A 154 0.91 1.88 4.79
CA GLY A 154 1.94 2.30 5.75
C GLY A 154 2.51 1.16 6.60
N ASP A 155 1.73 0.10 6.82
CA ASP A 155 2.09 -1.07 7.62
C ASP A 155 2.51 -2.28 6.77
N SER A 156 2.38 -2.21 5.45
CA SER A 156 2.81 -3.25 4.51
C SER A 156 4.28 -3.11 4.12
N ILE A 157 4.90 -4.22 3.74
CA ILE A 157 6.16 -4.22 3.01
C ILE A 157 5.85 -3.80 1.57
N VAL A 158 6.58 -2.81 1.04
CA VAL A 158 6.35 -2.24 -0.28
C VAL A 158 7.59 -2.40 -1.15
N VAL A 159 7.39 -2.76 -2.39
CA VAL A 159 8.45 -2.88 -3.40
C VAL A 159 8.27 -1.86 -4.51
N ALA A 160 9.36 -1.29 -4.99
CA ALA A 160 9.40 -0.42 -6.15
C ALA A 160 10.57 -0.82 -7.09
N PRO A 161 10.32 -0.89 -8.41
CA PRO A 161 9.01 -0.85 -9.06
C PRO A 161 8.17 -2.10 -8.74
N SER A 162 6.88 -2.11 -9.08
CA SER A 162 6.03 -3.31 -8.99
C SER A 162 6.69 -4.49 -9.69
N GLN A 163 6.64 -5.67 -9.07
CA GLN A 163 7.34 -6.86 -9.54
C GLN A 163 6.41 -7.87 -10.23
N THR A 164 5.12 -7.84 -9.92
CA THR A 164 4.16 -8.86 -10.36
C THR A 164 3.22 -8.38 -11.46
N LEU A 165 3.35 -7.12 -11.91
CA LEU A 165 2.52 -6.58 -12.99
C LEU A 165 3.08 -6.94 -14.36
N SER A 166 2.21 -7.38 -15.26
CA SER A 166 2.52 -7.33 -16.69
C SER A 166 2.57 -5.89 -17.19
N ASP A 167 3.24 -5.65 -18.34
CA ASP A 167 3.28 -4.31 -18.95
C ASP A 167 1.87 -3.77 -19.22
N LYS A 168 0.93 -4.63 -19.63
CA LYS A 168 -0.46 -4.24 -19.87
C LYS A 168 -1.14 -3.74 -18.60
N GLU A 169 -0.97 -4.41 -17.48
CA GLU A 169 -1.51 -3.98 -16.19
C GLU A 169 -0.87 -2.68 -15.72
N TYR A 170 0.45 -2.59 -15.84
CA TYR A 170 1.21 -1.39 -15.51
C TYR A 170 0.68 -0.17 -16.30
N GLN A 171 0.57 -0.28 -17.63
CA GLN A 171 0.13 0.81 -18.49
C GLN A 171 -1.35 1.16 -18.27
N MET A 172 -2.19 0.17 -17.98
CA MET A 172 -3.60 0.37 -17.66
C MET A 172 -3.76 1.23 -16.40
N LEU A 173 -3.12 0.84 -15.31
CA LEU A 173 -3.19 1.56 -14.04
C LEU A 173 -2.50 2.94 -14.12
N ARG A 174 -1.38 3.03 -14.86
CA ARG A 174 -0.72 4.30 -15.14
C ARG A 174 -1.64 5.26 -15.87
N THR A 175 -2.31 4.80 -16.91
CA THR A 175 -3.26 5.61 -17.70
C THR A 175 -4.42 6.09 -16.83
N SER A 176 -4.97 5.21 -15.99
CA SER A 176 -6.00 5.54 -15.01
C SER A 176 -5.52 6.61 -14.02
N ALA A 177 -4.32 6.42 -13.43
CA ALA A 177 -3.75 7.40 -12.50
C ALA A 177 -3.61 8.80 -13.12
N LEU A 178 -3.04 8.89 -14.33
CA LEU A 178 -2.90 10.16 -15.04
C LEU A 178 -4.25 10.80 -15.37
N LYS A 179 -5.24 10.01 -15.78
CA LYS A 179 -6.61 10.46 -16.08
C LYS A 179 -7.28 11.05 -14.84
N ILE A 180 -7.23 10.33 -13.71
CA ILE A 180 -7.80 10.77 -12.44
C ILE A 180 -7.18 12.10 -11.99
N ILE A 181 -5.85 12.19 -12.02
CA ILE A 181 -5.11 13.37 -11.54
C ILE A 181 -5.36 14.58 -12.45
N ASN A 182 -5.50 14.36 -13.75
CA ASN A 182 -5.87 15.42 -14.68
C ASN A 182 -7.29 15.92 -14.44
N GLU A 183 -8.26 15.03 -14.20
CA GLU A 183 -9.63 15.42 -13.93
C GLU A 183 -9.80 16.14 -12.59
N LEU A 184 -9.09 15.70 -11.57
CA LEU A 184 -9.01 16.39 -10.28
C LEU A 184 -8.28 17.75 -10.35
N GLN A 185 -7.56 18.02 -11.44
CA GLN A 185 -6.74 19.22 -11.63
C GLN A 185 -5.76 19.45 -10.47
N ILE A 186 -5.17 18.37 -9.96
CA ILE A 186 -4.17 18.46 -8.89
C ILE A 186 -2.97 19.27 -9.38
N THR A 187 -2.45 20.14 -8.52
CA THR A 187 -1.26 20.94 -8.78
C THR A 187 -0.22 20.61 -7.73
N GLY A 188 0.79 19.83 -8.12
CA GLY A 188 1.84 19.30 -7.23
C GLY A 188 1.93 17.78 -7.25
N GLY A 189 2.40 17.20 -6.15
CA GLY A 189 2.53 15.75 -5.96
C GLY A 189 1.28 15.14 -5.35
N CYS A 190 0.95 13.93 -5.78
CA CYS A 190 -0.18 13.15 -5.28
C CYS A 190 0.09 11.65 -5.40
N ASN A 191 -0.69 10.88 -4.67
CA ASN A 191 -0.65 9.42 -4.68
C ASN A 191 -2.00 8.87 -5.08
N VAL A 192 -2.02 7.86 -5.94
CA VAL A 192 -3.22 7.11 -6.34
C VAL A 192 -3.03 5.65 -5.96
N GLN A 193 -3.99 5.09 -5.25
CA GLN A 193 -3.98 3.69 -4.81
C GLN A 193 -5.06 2.90 -5.54
N PHE A 194 -4.66 1.74 -6.03
CA PHE A 194 -5.50 0.80 -6.78
C PHE A 194 -5.53 -0.57 -6.11
N ALA A 195 -6.69 -1.21 -6.14
CA ALA A 195 -6.80 -2.65 -5.99
C ALA A 195 -6.85 -3.29 -7.37
N LEU A 196 -5.98 -4.25 -7.64
CA LEU A 196 -5.96 -5.02 -8.89
C LEU A 196 -6.32 -6.47 -8.59
N HIS A 197 -7.29 -7.01 -9.33
CA HIS A 197 -7.66 -8.41 -9.18
C HIS A 197 -6.48 -9.34 -9.53
N PRO A 198 -6.16 -10.36 -8.71
CA PRO A 198 -4.93 -11.13 -8.86
C PRO A 198 -4.82 -11.92 -10.18
N THR A 199 -5.93 -12.25 -10.84
CA THR A 199 -5.97 -13.11 -12.04
C THR A 199 -6.72 -12.49 -13.23
N SER A 200 -7.13 -11.23 -13.14
CA SER A 200 -7.82 -10.53 -14.24
C SER A 200 -7.38 -9.07 -14.33
N PHE A 201 -7.79 -8.38 -15.38
CA PHE A 201 -7.54 -6.93 -15.53
C PHE A 201 -8.57 -6.05 -14.80
N GLU A 202 -9.41 -6.65 -13.95
CA GLU A 202 -10.33 -5.88 -13.13
C GLU A 202 -9.58 -5.13 -12.05
N TYR A 203 -9.88 -3.85 -11.87
CA TYR A 203 -9.29 -3.03 -10.82
C TYR A 203 -10.31 -2.08 -10.20
N CYS A 204 -9.99 -1.56 -9.03
CA CYS A 204 -10.74 -0.50 -8.38
C CYS A 204 -9.80 0.59 -7.91
N VAL A 205 -10.23 1.85 -8.02
CA VAL A 205 -9.56 2.98 -7.37
C VAL A 205 -9.94 2.94 -5.89
N ILE A 206 -8.94 2.88 -5.01
CA ILE A 206 -9.14 2.88 -3.56
C ILE A 206 -9.26 4.31 -3.05
N GLU A 207 -8.23 5.11 -3.32
CA GLU A 207 -8.18 6.50 -2.87
C GLU A 207 -7.16 7.33 -3.67
N VAL A 208 -7.32 8.64 -3.59
CA VAL A 208 -6.33 9.62 -4.05
C VAL A 208 -5.95 10.51 -2.90
N ASN A 209 -4.65 10.62 -2.65
CA ASN A 209 -4.11 11.55 -1.65
C ASN A 209 -3.61 12.81 -2.38
N PRO A 210 -4.36 13.95 -2.34
CA PRO A 210 -4.04 15.17 -3.11
C PRO A 210 -2.91 15.97 -2.44
N ARG A 211 -1.90 15.31 -1.97
CA ARG A 211 -0.79 15.86 -1.18
C ARG A 211 0.44 14.99 -1.24
N VAL A 212 1.59 15.55 -0.95
CA VAL A 212 2.81 14.79 -0.67
C VAL A 212 2.62 13.97 0.62
N SER A 213 2.93 12.69 0.57
CA SER A 213 2.72 11.69 1.60
C SER A 213 4.03 10.97 2.01
N ARG A 214 3.93 9.93 2.84
CA ARG A 214 5.07 9.06 3.15
C ARG A 214 5.55 8.30 1.93
N SER A 215 4.63 7.79 1.12
CA SER A 215 4.96 7.12 -0.15
C SER A 215 5.70 8.05 -1.12
N SER A 216 5.38 9.35 -1.14
CA SER A 216 6.14 10.33 -1.92
C SER A 216 7.59 10.46 -1.43
N ALA A 217 7.84 10.36 -0.12
CA ALA A 217 9.21 10.37 0.41
C ALA A 217 9.98 9.10 0.02
N LEU A 218 9.31 7.94 0.06
CA LEU A 218 9.85 6.67 -0.44
C LEU A 218 10.17 6.76 -1.93
N ALA A 219 9.22 7.19 -2.75
CA ALA A 219 9.37 7.37 -4.19
C ALA A 219 10.52 8.33 -4.53
N SER A 220 10.65 9.44 -3.79
CA SER A 220 11.76 10.39 -3.98
C SER A 220 13.12 9.76 -3.74
N LYS A 221 13.26 8.94 -2.70
CA LYS A 221 14.51 8.23 -2.40
C LYS A 221 14.76 7.11 -3.40
N ALA A 222 13.72 6.37 -3.77
CA ALA A 222 13.81 5.26 -4.71
C ALA A 222 14.25 5.71 -6.10
N THR A 223 13.72 6.83 -6.59
CA THR A 223 13.90 7.29 -7.98
C THR A 223 14.96 8.39 -8.12
N GLY A 224 15.36 9.03 -7.02
CA GLY A 224 16.17 10.25 -7.09
C GLY A 224 15.38 11.48 -7.61
N TYR A 225 14.07 11.37 -7.79
CA TYR A 225 13.22 12.49 -8.19
C TYR A 225 12.75 13.30 -6.96
N PRO A 226 13.14 14.57 -6.81
CA PRO A 226 12.88 15.32 -5.58
C PRO A 226 11.46 15.88 -5.52
N ILE A 227 10.46 15.02 -5.29
CA ILE A 227 9.01 15.33 -5.34
C ILE A 227 8.68 16.61 -4.56
N ALA A 228 9.10 16.71 -3.30
CA ALA A 228 8.75 17.87 -2.46
C ALA A 228 9.33 19.19 -3.02
N LYS A 229 10.55 19.16 -3.53
CA LYS A 229 11.20 20.32 -4.12
C LYS A 229 10.54 20.74 -5.43
N VAL A 230 10.17 19.77 -6.27
CA VAL A 230 9.45 20.03 -7.52
C VAL A 230 8.04 20.55 -7.21
N ALA A 231 7.31 19.93 -6.27
CA ALA A 231 5.98 20.39 -5.85
C ALA A 231 6.01 21.84 -5.33
N ALA A 232 7.04 22.21 -4.56
CA ALA A 232 7.19 23.60 -4.09
C ALA A 232 7.40 24.59 -5.26
N LYS A 233 8.16 24.22 -6.29
CA LYS A 233 8.34 25.06 -7.47
C LYS A 233 7.06 25.15 -8.32
N ILE A 234 6.32 24.06 -8.46
CA ILE A 234 5.01 24.07 -9.14
C ILE A 234 4.05 25.01 -8.39
N ALA A 235 4.02 24.97 -7.06
CA ALA A 235 3.20 25.88 -6.26
C ALA A 235 3.56 27.37 -6.47
N LEU A 236 4.78 27.68 -6.89
CA LEU A 236 5.22 29.00 -7.27
C LEU A 236 4.96 29.36 -8.75
N GLY A 237 4.35 28.45 -9.51
CA GLY A 237 3.92 28.69 -10.90
C GLY A 237 4.84 28.15 -11.98
N PHE A 238 5.93 27.43 -11.63
CA PHE A 238 6.78 26.78 -12.62
C PHE A 238 6.11 25.52 -13.20
N THR A 239 6.37 25.24 -14.45
CA THR A 239 5.93 24.01 -15.11
C THR A 239 7.01 22.92 -15.04
N LEU A 240 6.62 21.65 -15.23
CA LEU A 240 7.55 20.50 -15.12
C LEU A 240 8.70 20.57 -16.12
N ASP A 241 8.48 21.12 -17.30
CA ASP A 241 9.49 21.31 -18.36
C ASP A 241 10.42 22.50 -18.12
N GLU A 242 10.05 23.43 -17.23
CA GLU A 242 10.93 24.54 -16.79
C GLU A 242 11.81 24.14 -15.60
N ILE A 243 11.40 23.16 -14.80
CA ILE A 243 12.10 22.75 -13.59
C ILE A 243 13.22 21.76 -13.92
N LYS A 244 14.48 22.18 -13.78
CA LYS A 244 15.61 21.24 -13.83
C LYS A 244 15.61 20.31 -12.61
N ASN A 245 15.87 19.04 -12.85
CA ASN A 245 16.08 18.06 -11.79
C ASN A 245 17.33 18.44 -10.98
N ALA A 246 17.12 18.71 -9.68
CA ALA A 246 18.19 19.18 -8.78
C ALA A 246 19.25 18.09 -8.46
N ILE A 247 18.98 16.83 -8.78
CA ILE A 247 19.89 15.71 -8.54
C ILE A 247 20.75 15.45 -9.77
N THR A 248 20.12 15.33 -10.95
CA THR A 248 20.85 15.03 -12.20
C THR A 248 21.50 16.25 -12.82
N HIS A 249 20.95 17.44 -12.59
CA HIS A 249 21.32 18.73 -13.22
C HIS A 249 21.25 18.74 -14.76
N LYS A 250 20.80 17.65 -15.38
CA LYS A 250 20.76 17.46 -16.84
C LYS A 250 19.35 17.28 -17.37
N THR A 251 18.49 16.58 -16.63
CA THR A 251 17.10 16.31 -17.01
C THR A 251 16.16 17.35 -16.40
N TYR A 252 14.94 17.41 -16.94
CA TYR A 252 13.86 18.23 -16.42
C TYR A 252 12.88 17.39 -15.60
N ALA A 253 12.07 18.06 -14.78
CA ALA A 253 11.09 17.40 -13.94
C ALA A 253 9.95 16.72 -14.74
N SER A 254 9.82 17.00 -16.04
CA SER A 254 8.91 16.32 -16.95
C SER A 254 9.34 14.91 -17.37
N PHE A 255 10.57 14.50 -17.06
CA PHE A 255 11.05 13.15 -17.38
C PHE A 255 10.63 12.15 -16.30
N GLU A 256 9.94 11.10 -16.70
CA GLU A 256 9.60 10.00 -15.81
C GLU A 256 10.85 9.21 -15.42
N PRO A 257 11.09 8.98 -14.12
CA PRO A 257 12.17 8.12 -13.68
C PRO A 257 11.93 6.66 -14.10
N THR A 258 13.04 5.96 -14.40
CA THR A 258 13.03 4.52 -14.68
C THR A 258 13.97 3.83 -13.70
N LEU A 259 13.49 2.77 -13.05
CA LEU A 259 14.27 1.98 -12.08
C LEU A 259 14.76 0.69 -12.73
N ASP A 260 16.07 0.47 -12.68
CA ASP A 260 16.74 -0.79 -13.06
C ASP A 260 17.29 -1.57 -11.85
N TYR A 261 16.81 -1.23 -10.66
CA TYR A 261 17.11 -1.88 -9.38
C TYR A 261 15.82 -2.06 -8.57
N CYS A 262 15.90 -2.87 -7.53
CA CYS A 262 14.79 -3.15 -6.63
C CYS A 262 14.92 -2.35 -5.34
N VAL A 263 13.83 -1.72 -4.93
CA VAL A 263 13.72 -0.99 -3.65
C VAL A 263 12.70 -1.67 -2.78
N VAL A 264 13.05 -1.98 -1.53
CA VAL A 264 12.12 -2.55 -0.55
C VAL A 264 12.01 -1.60 0.64
N LYS A 265 10.77 -1.30 1.02
CA LYS A 265 10.42 -0.58 2.24
C LYS A 265 9.83 -1.57 3.24
N ILE A 266 10.32 -1.56 4.49
CA ILE A 266 9.69 -2.27 5.61
C ILE A 266 9.26 -1.25 6.67
N PRO A 267 8.01 -1.33 7.19
CA PRO A 267 7.54 -0.46 8.24
C PRO A 267 8.22 -0.75 9.57
N ARG A 268 8.48 0.27 10.36
CA ARG A 268 8.90 0.14 11.76
C ARG A 268 7.64 0.09 12.63
N LEU A 269 7.29 -1.10 13.06
CA LEU A 269 6.15 -1.36 13.96
C LEU A 269 6.68 -1.43 15.41
N PRO A 270 6.28 -0.50 16.30
CA PRO A 270 6.92 -0.32 17.61
C PRO A 270 6.35 -1.27 18.69
N PHE A 271 6.03 -2.51 18.34
CA PHE A 271 5.48 -3.50 19.29
C PHE A 271 6.47 -3.97 20.36
N ASP A 272 7.77 -3.74 20.13
CA ASP A 272 8.81 -3.89 21.14
C ASP A 272 8.71 -2.86 22.28
N LYS A 273 8.16 -1.67 22.00
CA LYS A 273 7.93 -0.60 22.97
C LYS A 273 6.52 -0.65 23.55
N PHE A 274 5.54 -1.00 22.76
CA PHE A 274 4.10 -1.07 23.12
C PHE A 274 3.66 -2.52 23.25
N ILE A 275 4.14 -3.24 24.23
CA ILE A 275 3.95 -4.68 24.45
C ILE A 275 2.48 -5.10 24.63
N THR A 276 1.61 -4.18 25.05
CA THR A 276 0.18 -4.42 25.22
C THR A 276 -0.64 -4.14 23.96
N ALA A 277 -0.02 -3.58 22.93
CA ALA A 277 -0.71 -3.28 21.67
C ALA A 277 -1.02 -4.57 20.89
N LYS A 278 -2.18 -4.62 20.26
CA LYS A 278 -2.54 -5.72 19.35
C LYS A 278 -1.63 -5.66 18.12
N ARG A 279 -0.90 -6.75 17.85
CA ARG A 279 0.04 -6.84 16.72
C ARG A 279 -0.65 -7.02 15.37
N THR A 280 -1.91 -7.47 15.35
CA THR A 280 -2.66 -7.68 14.11
C THR A 280 -2.76 -6.39 13.30
N LEU A 281 -2.33 -6.45 12.04
CA LEU A 281 -2.39 -5.34 11.09
C LEU A 281 -3.78 -5.30 10.44
N THR A 282 -4.27 -4.10 10.19
CA THR A 282 -5.58 -3.83 9.60
C THR A 282 -5.49 -2.61 8.68
N THR A 283 -6.61 -2.07 8.25
CA THR A 283 -6.67 -0.81 7.51
C THR A 283 -6.30 0.42 8.34
N GLN A 284 -6.10 0.27 9.66
CA GLN A 284 -5.62 1.33 10.55
C GLN A 284 -4.10 1.26 10.68
N MET A 285 -3.41 2.34 10.34
CA MET A 285 -1.95 2.41 10.40
C MET A 285 -1.41 2.36 11.84
N LYS A 286 -0.40 1.52 12.05
CA LYS A 286 0.31 1.33 13.33
C LYS A 286 1.79 1.67 13.28
N ALA A 287 2.38 1.73 12.07
CA ALA A 287 3.78 2.04 11.88
C ALA A 287 4.11 3.47 12.33
N THR A 288 5.25 3.62 13.00
CA THR A 288 5.79 4.91 13.45
C THR A 288 6.95 5.42 12.59
N GLY A 289 7.49 4.56 11.75
CA GLY A 289 8.58 4.85 10.84
C GLY A 289 8.72 3.77 9.78
N GLU A 290 9.76 3.86 8.98
CA GLU A 290 10.05 2.91 7.92
C GLU A 290 11.53 2.89 7.61
N VAL A 291 12.03 1.77 7.09
CA VAL A 291 13.34 1.65 6.47
C VAL A 291 13.19 1.41 4.99
N MET A 292 14.18 1.80 4.21
CA MET A 292 14.25 1.57 2.78
C MET A 292 15.63 1.00 2.42
N SER A 293 15.63 0.03 1.54
CA SER A 293 16.84 -0.57 1.00
C SER A 293 16.81 -0.61 -0.52
N ILE A 294 17.98 -0.67 -1.13
CA ILE A 294 18.17 -0.77 -2.59
C ILE A 294 19.13 -1.94 -2.86
N CYS A 295 18.77 -2.79 -3.82
CA CYS A 295 19.61 -3.86 -4.33
C CYS A 295 19.29 -4.16 -5.79
N ASN A 296 20.13 -4.96 -6.47
CA ASN A 296 19.88 -5.38 -7.85
C ASN A 296 18.80 -6.49 -7.96
N ASN A 297 18.38 -7.06 -6.84
CA ASN A 297 17.34 -8.09 -6.74
C ASN A 297 16.49 -7.87 -5.49
N PHE A 298 15.31 -8.46 -5.48
CA PHE A 298 14.36 -8.33 -4.38
C PHE A 298 14.87 -8.99 -3.10
N GLU A 299 15.46 -10.17 -3.19
CA GLU A 299 15.96 -10.96 -2.07
C GLU A 299 17.00 -10.15 -1.26
N GLY A 300 17.96 -9.55 -1.95
CA GLY A 300 18.98 -8.72 -1.34
C GLY A 300 18.41 -7.42 -0.77
N ALA A 301 17.46 -6.78 -1.46
CA ALA A 301 16.78 -5.60 -0.96
C ALA A 301 16.00 -5.93 0.33
N LEU A 302 15.29 -7.05 0.36
CA LEU A 302 14.56 -7.51 1.54
C LEU A 302 15.50 -7.77 2.73
N MET A 303 16.59 -8.50 2.51
CA MET A 303 17.59 -8.81 3.54
C MET A 303 18.25 -7.54 4.10
N LYS A 304 18.56 -6.56 3.25
CA LYS A 304 19.06 -5.24 3.69
C LYS A 304 18.05 -4.50 4.54
N ALA A 305 16.77 -4.48 4.12
CA ALA A 305 15.70 -3.80 4.83
C ALA A 305 15.47 -4.42 6.22
N ILE A 306 15.45 -5.75 6.32
CA ILE A 306 15.34 -6.48 7.60
C ILE A 306 16.42 -6.03 8.58
N ARG A 307 17.70 -6.01 8.15
CA ARG A 307 18.82 -5.57 9.01
C ARG A 307 18.71 -4.11 9.45
N SER A 308 18.06 -3.28 8.64
CA SER A 308 17.94 -1.83 8.90
C SER A 308 16.83 -1.46 9.88
N LEU A 309 16.01 -2.43 10.32
CA LEU A 309 14.88 -2.18 11.25
C LEU A 309 15.31 -1.80 12.67
N GLU A 310 16.58 -2.02 13.04
CA GLU A 310 17.11 -1.80 14.40
C GLU A 310 16.31 -2.58 15.49
N GLN A 311 15.89 -3.80 15.14
CA GLN A 311 15.13 -4.72 16.01
C GLN A 311 15.93 -5.97 16.38
N HIS A 312 17.28 -5.95 16.20
CA HIS A 312 18.17 -7.10 16.41
C HIS A 312 17.82 -8.31 15.51
N VAL A 313 17.26 -8.04 14.34
CA VAL A 313 16.96 -9.03 13.29
C VAL A 313 17.96 -8.88 12.15
N ASP A 314 18.51 -10.00 11.69
CA ASP A 314 19.55 -10.03 10.66
C ASP A 314 19.24 -10.94 9.46
N CYS A 315 18.25 -11.83 9.60
CA CYS A 315 17.79 -12.76 8.57
C CYS A 315 16.37 -13.26 8.86
N LEU A 316 15.84 -14.12 7.99
CA LEU A 316 14.51 -14.71 8.14
C LEU A 316 14.40 -15.77 9.26
N ARG A 317 15.50 -16.11 9.94
CA ARG A 317 15.54 -16.97 11.13
C ARG A 317 15.61 -16.19 12.45
N SER A 318 15.59 -14.87 12.41
CA SER A 318 15.71 -14.04 13.62
C SER A 318 14.54 -14.23 14.61
N TYR A 319 13.38 -14.69 14.12
CA TYR A 319 12.30 -15.21 14.96
C TYR A 319 12.21 -16.72 14.75
N ASP A 320 12.32 -17.47 15.86
CA ASP A 320 12.32 -18.93 15.84
C ASP A 320 10.88 -19.50 15.93
N PHE A 321 10.43 -20.07 14.84
CA PHE A 321 9.16 -20.81 14.73
C PHE A 321 9.38 -22.31 14.54
N SER A 322 10.61 -22.82 14.67
CA SER A 322 10.98 -24.20 14.38
C SER A 322 10.23 -25.24 15.23
N ALA A 323 9.81 -24.84 16.43
CA ALA A 323 9.05 -25.71 17.33
C ALA A 323 7.59 -25.93 16.90
N LEU A 324 7.02 -25.08 16.03
CA LEU A 324 5.63 -25.20 15.57
C LEU A 324 5.46 -26.38 14.62
N SER A 325 4.39 -27.15 14.78
CA SER A 325 3.98 -28.17 13.80
C SER A 325 3.50 -27.53 12.49
N VAL A 326 3.30 -28.34 11.45
CA VAL A 326 2.75 -27.86 10.16
C VAL A 326 1.35 -27.27 10.37
N GLU A 327 0.48 -27.93 11.17
CA GLU A 327 -0.87 -27.48 11.48
C GLU A 327 -0.85 -26.13 12.22
N GLU A 328 0.03 -25.99 13.21
CA GLU A 328 0.19 -24.73 13.94
C GLU A 328 0.73 -23.59 13.06
N LEU A 329 1.61 -23.89 12.10
CA LEU A 329 2.07 -22.91 11.13
C LEU A 329 0.97 -22.47 10.16
N LEU A 330 0.11 -23.39 9.69
CA LEU A 330 -1.05 -23.05 8.86
C LEU A 330 -2.02 -22.10 9.60
N GLU A 331 -2.27 -22.34 10.89
CA GLU A 331 -3.06 -21.41 11.71
C GLU A 331 -2.34 -20.08 11.95
N ARG A 332 -1.01 -20.10 12.14
CA ARG A 332 -0.21 -18.89 12.35
C ARG A 332 -0.13 -18.00 11.10
N LEU A 333 -0.15 -18.58 9.89
CA LEU A 333 -0.19 -17.86 8.61
C LEU A 333 -1.46 -17.01 8.43
N LYS A 334 -2.57 -17.38 9.08
CA LYS A 334 -3.83 -16.61 9.06
C LYS A 334 -3.72 -15.28 9.81
N ILE A 335 -2.72 -15.15 10.69
CA ILE A 335 -2.50 -13.95 11.50
C ILE A 335 -1.65 -12.97 10.72
N VAL A 336 -2.25 -11.85 10.38
CA VAL A 336 -1.56 -10.75 9.68
C VAL A 336 -0.90 -9.84 10.72
N ASP A 337 0.41 -9.94 10.87
CA ASP A 337 1.20 -9.13 11.80
C ASP A 337 2.63 -8.87 11.27
N ASP A 338 3.45 -8.20 12.07
CA ASP A 338 4.84 -7.85 11.75
C ASP A 338 5.80 -9.05 11.66
N GLN A 339 5.37 -10.24 12.09
CA GLN A 339 6.16 -11.47 12.03
C GLN A 339 5.79 -12.37 10.84
N ARG A 340 4.76 -12.01 10.07
CA ARG A 340 4.21 -12.84 9.00
C ARG A 340 5.25 -13.34 8.00
N ILE A 341 6.22 -12.50 7.61
CA ILE A 341 7.27 -12.88 6.66
C ILE A 341 8.18 -14.00 7.20
N TYR A 342 8.46 -13.99 8.50
CA TYR A 342 9.27 -15.03 9.16
C TYR A 342 8.50 -16.34 9.28
N VAL A 343 7.18 -16.26 9.51
CA VAL A 343 6.29 -17.44 9.52
C VAL A 343 6.21 -18.06 8.13
N ILE A 344 6.13 -17.26 7.07
CA ILE A 344 6.16 -17.74 5.67
C ILE A 344 7.47 -18.46 5.40
N ALA A 345 8.60 -17.91 5.80
CA ALA A 345 9.90 -18.55 5.63
C ALA A 345 9.99 -19.91 6.36
N GLU A 346 9.44 -19.99 7.59
CA GLU A 346 9.40 -21.29 8.32
C GLU A 346 8.44 -22.29 7.69
N ALA A 347 7.30 -21.83 7.20
CA ALA A 347 6.35 -22.67 6.48
C ALA A 347 6.99 -23.32 5.23
N ILE A 348 7.78 -22.55 4.48
CA ILE A 348 8.55 -23.03 3.34
C ILE A 348 9.60 -24.07 3.79
N ARG A 349 10.37 -23.80 4.85
CA ARG A 349 11.38 -24.74 5.40
C ARG A 349 10.75 -26.09 5.79
N LYS A 350 9.51 -26.06 6.27
CA LYS A 350 8.75 -27.29 6.64
C LYS A 350 8.00 -27.92 5.48
N GLY A 351 8.18 -27.45 4.25
CA GLY A 351 7.63 -28.06 3.04
C GLY A 351 6.17 -27.79 2.79
N ILE A 352 5.58 -26.74 3.42
CA ILE A 352 4.23 -26.28 3.06
C ILE A 352 4.32 -25.68 1.65
N SER A 353 3.39 -26.09 0.76
CA SER A 353 3.42 -25.64 -0.63
C SER A 353 3.16 -24.14 -0.79
N TYR A 354 3.69 -23.54 -1.85
CA TYR A 354 3.52 -22.13 -2.15
C TYR A 354 2.04 -21.78 -2.36
N GLU A 355 1.28 -22.69 -2.98
CA GLU A 355 -0.15 -22.55 -3.19
C GLU A 355 -0.92 -22.51 -1.87
N GLN A 356 -0.58 -23.36 -0.91
CA GLN A 356 -1.20 -23.36 0.41
C GLN A 356 -0.90 -22.05 1.18
N ILE A 357 0.36 -21.57 1.10
CA ILE A 357 0.74 -20.30 1.70
C ILE A 357 -0.02 -19.15 1.03
N HIS A 358 -0.07 -19.14 -0.31
CA HIS A 358 -0.82 -18.15 -1.08
C HIS A 358 -2.32 -18.17 -0.73
N ASP A 359 -2.92 -19.35 -0.68
CA ASP A 359 -4.36 -19.49 -0.39
C ASP A 359 -4.75 -18.92 0.96
N ILE A 360 -3.88 -19.06 1.95
CA ILE A 360 -4.11 -18.52 3.30
C ILE A 360 -3.79 -17.02 3.35
N THR A 361 -2.67 -16.61 2.79
CA THR A 361 -2.14 -15.25 2.97
C THR A 361 -2.61 -14.27 1.92
N LYS A 362 -3.00 -14.77 0.75
CA LYS A 362 -3.26 -14.03 -0.50
C LYS A 362 -2.05 -13.21 -0.99
N ILE A 363 -0.87 -13.44 -0.43
CA ILE A 363 0.39 -12.89 -0.95
C ILE A 363 0.71 -13.56 -2.29
N ASP A 364 1.12 -12.77 -3.28
CA ASP A 364 1.42 -13.28 -4.62
C ASP A 364 2.51 -14.36 -4.59
N LEU A 365 2.33 -15.41 -5.38
CA LEU A 365 3.27 -16.55 -5.48
C LEU A 365 4.69 -16.10 -5.80
N TRP A 366 4.85 -15.02 -6.54
CA TRP A 366 6.16 -14.47 -6.86
C TRP A 366 6.94 -14.07 -5.60
N PHE A 367 6.30 -13.40 -4.62
CA PHE A 367 6.95 -13.03 -3.37
C PHE A 367 7.30 -14.24 -2.51
N ILE A 368 6.42 -15.25 -2.50
CA ILE A 368 6.67 -16.53 -1.80
C ILE A 368 7.88 -17.23 -2.39
N ASP A 369 7.98 -17.30 -3.73
CA ASP A 369 9.15 -17.83 -4.44
C ASP A 369 10.45 -17.09 -4.06
N LYS A 370 10.42 -15.77 -3.96
CA LYS A 370 11.58 -14.98 -3.55
C LYS A 370 12.00 -15.23 -2.11
N ILE A 371 11.06 -15.48 -1.21
CA ILE A 371 11.36 -15.89 0.16
C ILE A 371 11.96 -17.32 0.16
N ALA A 372 11.48 -18.21 -0.72
CA ALA A 372 12.01 -19.55 -0.84
C ALA A 372 13.48 -19.56 -1.27
N ILE A 373 13.89 -18.71 -2.21
CA ILE A 373 15.30 -18.56 -2.59
C ILE A 373 16.19 -18.24 -1.39
N LEU A 374 15.70 -17.42 -0.45
CA LEU A 374 16.43 -17.12 0.78
C LEU A 374 16.51 -18.32 1.72
N THR A 375 15.43 -19.09 1.86
CA THR A 375 15.43 -20.30 2.70
C THR A 375 16.27 -21.44 2.09
N GLU A 376 16.32 -21.56 0.77
CA GLU A 376 17.20 -22.49 0.06
C GLU A 376 18.67 -22.14 0.26
N MET A 377 19.02 -20.87 0.21
CA MET A 377 20.39 -20.42 0.50
C MET A 377 20.79 -20.70 1.96
N GLU A 378 19.89 -20.49 2.92
CA GLU A 378 20.13 -20.86 4.32
C GLU A 378 20.42 -22.37 4.43
N HIS A 379 19.61 -23.20 3.78
CA HIS A 379 19.82 -24.64 3.78
C HIS A 379 21.15 -25.06 3.11
N ALA A 380 21.53 -24.41 2.01
CA ALA A 380 22.80 -24.67 1.35
C ALA A 380 23.99 -24.29 2.27
N LEU A 381 23.91 -23.16 2.97
CA LEU A 381 24.96 -22.74 3.93
C LEU A 381 25.08 -23.69 5.13
N GLU A 382 23.98 -24.31 5.57
CA GLU A 382 23.98 -25.27 6.70
C GLU A 382 24.52 -26.67 6.30
N THR A 383 24.26 -27.10 5.06
CA THR A 383 24.46 -28.51 4.69
C THR A 383 25.65 -28.74 3.78
N GLN A 384 26.19 -27.70 3.13
CA GLN A 384 27.28 -27.79 2.18
C GLN A 384 28.56 -27.16 2.73
N PRO A 385 29.74 -27.65 2.33
CA PRO A 385 30.99 -26.96 2.64
C PRO A 385 31.00 -25.54 2.05
N LEU A 386 31.40 -24.57 2.84
CA LEU A 386 31.50 -23.18 2.40
C LEU A 386 32.60 -23.02 1.35
N THR A 387 32.20 -22.99 0.09
CA THR A 387 33.08 -22.72 -1.06
C THR A 387 33.09 -21.23 -1.39
N VAL A 388 34.08 -20.79 -2.18
CA VAL A 388 34.13 -19.41 -2.68
C VAL A 388 32.89 -19.06 -3.51
N ASP A 389 32.37 -20.01 -4.28
CA ASP A 389 31.18 -19.76 -5.12
C ASP A 389 29.92 -19.67 -4.28
N LEU A 390 29.69 -20.58 -3.32
CA LEU A 390 28.58 -20.50 -2.38
C LEU A 390 28.62 -19.19 -1.57
N LEU A 391 29.79 -18.78 -1.11
CA LEU A 391 29.96 -17.50 -0.43
C LEU A 391 29.57 -16.31 -1.32
N LYS A 392 30.02 -16.31 -2.58
CA LYS A 392 29.65 -15.26 -3.56
C LYS A 392 28.15 -15.20 -3.81
N GLU A 393 27.50 -16.35 -3.95
CA GLU A 393 26.06 -16.45 -4.15
C GLU A 393 25.29 -15.90 -2.93
N ALA A 394 25.67 -16.32 -1.72
CA ALA A 394 25.07 -15.80 -0.49
C ALA A 394 25.26 -14.27 -0.36
N LYS A 395 26.47 -13.76 -0.71
CA LYS A 395 26.74 -12.31 -0.68
C LYS A 395 25.97 -11.54 -1.75
N ARG A 396 25.67 -12.17 -2.90
CA ARG A 396 24.87 -11.53 -3.98
C ARG A 396 23.43 -11.24 -3.55
N ILE A 397 22.86 -12.07 -2.67
CA ILE A 397 21.55 -11.88 -2.07
C ILE A 397 21.63 -11.34 -0.64
N GLU A 398 22.77 -10.74 -0.31
CA GLU A 398 22.98 -9.92 0.88
C GLU A 398 22.94 -10.64 2.24
N PHE A 399 23.28 -11.93 2.29
CA PHE A 399 23.51 -12.59 3.58
C PHE A 399 24.66 -11.91 4.34
N PRO A 400 24.44 -11.49 5.60
CA PRO A 400 25.51 -10.88 6.39
C PRO A 400 26.52 -11.92 6.87
N ASP A 401 27.77 -11.49 7.11
CA ASP A 401 28.87 -12.40 7.47
C ASP A 401 28.59 -13.17 8.77
N ASN A 402 27.98 -12.50 9.75
CA ASN A 402 27.61 -13.14 11.02
C ASN A 402 26.53 -14.22 10.84
N VAL A 403 25.62 -14.09 9.88
CA VAL A 403 24.63 -15.13 9.57
C VAL A 403 25.30 -16.30 8.85
N ILE A 404 26.14 -16.02 7.83
CA ILE A 404 26.88 -17.07 7.13
C ILE A 404 27.79 -17.86 8.11
N ALA A 405 28.42 -17.18 9.06
CA ALA A 405 29.28 -17.83 10.04
C ALA A 405 28.50 -18.66 11.08
N ARG A 406 27.23 -18.37 11.30
CA ARG A 406 26.34 -19.07 12.23
C ARG A 406 25.70 -20.31 11.61
N LEU A 407 25.39 -20.26 10.30
CA LEU A 407 24.84 -21.37 9.52
C LEU A 407 25.93 -22.35 9.10
#